data_67cc64dee466d4c29399d59719c994a2
#
_entry.id   67cc64dee466d4c29399d59719c994a2
#
_cell.length_a   1.000
_cell.length_b   1.000
_cell.length_c   1.000
_cell.angle_alpha   90.00
_cell.angle_beta   90.00
_cell.angle_gamma   90.00
#
_symmetry.space_group_name_H-M   'P 1'
#
loop_
_entity.id
_entity.type
_entity.pdbx_description
1 polymer ?
#
loop_
_entity_poly.entity_id
_entity_poly.type
_entity_poly.pdbx_seq_one_letter_code
_entity_poly.pdbx_strand_id
1 'polypeptide(L)'
;EPGSPEEYTFTYLNFAKHAEQLGRTGGFAHVKTLLDRLRDQAGGQDMTLTVDGGDLWQGSATSLWTRGVDMVEASNILGIDVMVGHWEFTYREDEVLSNVALFKGDFIGQNVRVLEDSLFGDDYPALVERFDGRGLYDEDTGHAFQPYVIKEINGARIAVVGQAFPRTANANPKEFFPDWSFGLR
;
A
#
# COMPACT_ATOMS: atom_id res chain seq x y z
N GLU A 1 26.63 22.81 -1.07
CA GLU A 1 26.75 24.29 -1.04
C GLU A 1 26.10 24.88 -2.30
N PRO A 2 25.46 26.07 -2.22
CA PRO A 2 24.90 26.73 -3.39
C PRO A 2 25.95 26.89 -4.50
N GLY A 3 25.62 26.41 -5.72
CA GLY A 3 26.54 26.43 -6.86
C GLY A 3 27.53 25.27 -6.92
N SER A 4 27.48 24.30 -5.97
CA SER A 4 28.29 23.11 -6.07
C SER A 4 27.73 22.12 -7.13
N PRO A 5 28.58 21.24 -7.70
CA PRO A 5 28.10 20.21 -8.63
C PRO A 5 27.05 19.28 -8.04
N GLU A 6 26.99 19.16 -6.72
CA GLU A 6 26.03 18.33 -5.99
C GLU A 6 24.72 19.04 -5.72
N GLU A 7 24.67 20.37 -5.87
CA GLU A 7 23.42 21.11 -5.78
C GLU A 7 22.48 20.61 -6.89
N TYR A 8 21.33 20.11 -6.50
CA TYR A 8 20.32 19.54 -7.42
C TYR A 8 20.69 18.20 -8.07
N THR A 9 21.65 17.45 -7.55
CA THR A 9 22.00 16.12 -8.10
C THR A 9 20.79 15.19 -8.19
N PHE A 10 19.89 15.27 -7.20
CA PHE A 10 18.67 14.44 -7.13
C PHE A 10 17.37 15.24 -7.20
N THR A 11 17.45 16.58 -7.18
CA THR A 11 16.28 17.47 -7.19
C THR A 11 16.67 18.87 -7.65
N TYR A 12 15.71 19.57 -8.25
CA TYR A 12 15.85 21.01 -8.55
C TYR A 12 15.55 21.92 -7.34
N LEU A 13 15.19 21.33 -6.17
CA LEU A 13 14.90 22.09 -4.96
C LEU A 13 16.18 22.37 -4.17
N ASN A 14 16.34 23.60 -3.77
CA ASN A 14 17.37 23.98 -2.80
C ASN A 14 16.86 23.67 -1.38
N PHE A 15 17.16 22.48 -0.86
CA PHE A 15 16.67 22.03 0.44
C PHE A 15 17.09 22.94 1.59
N ALA A 16 18.30 23.47 1.58
CA ALA A 16 18.79 24.36 2.65
C ALA A 16 17.92 25.63 2.71
N LYS A 17 17.69 26.26 1.56
CA LYS A 17 16.82 27.44 1.47
C LYS A 17 15.37 27.14 1.87
N HIS A 18 14.82 26.02 1.42
CA HIS A 18 13.48 25.60 1.80
C HIS A 18 13.37 25.28 3.30
N ALA A 19 14.35 24.62 3.87
CA ALA A 19 14.38 24.33 5.31
C ALA A 19 14.45 25.61 6.16
N GLU A 20 15.22 26.62 5.69
CA GLU A 20 15.31 27.93 6.34
C GLU A 20 13.97 28.68 6.30
N GLN A 21 13.27 28.64 5.15
CA GLN A 21 12.00 29.36 4.96
C GLN A 21 10.80 28.67 5.59
N LEU A 22 10.72 27.36 5.51
CA LEU A 22 9.55 26.58 5.89
C LEU A 22 9.71 25.88 7.25
N GLY A 23 10.94 25.80 7.77
CA GLY A 23 11.25 25.06 8.97
C GLY A 23 11.13 23.54 8.73
N ARG A 24 10.79 22.81 9.77
CA ARG A 24 10.58 21.35 9.68
C ARG A 24 9.24 21.05 9.02
N THR A 25 9.28 20.35 7.90
CA THR A 25 8.10 19.94 7.14
C THR A 25 8.13 18.44 6.85
N GLY A 26 6.95 17.85 6.59
CA GLY A 26 6.82 16.43 6.26
C GLY A 26 6.95 15.49 7.46
N GLY A 27 6.95 14.19 7.16
CA GLY A 27 7.00 13.11 8.14
C GLY A 27 5.63 12.73 8.71
N PHE A 28 5.49 11.45 9.10
CA PHE A 28 4.21 10.87 9.51
C PHE A 28 3.59 11.53 10.74
N ALA A 29 4.40 12.04 11.67
CA ALA A 29 3.88 12.76 12.83
C ALA A 29 3.11 14.03 12.43
N HIS A 30 3.62 14.78 11.44
CA HIS A 30 2.94 15.95 10.92
C HIS A 30 1.69 15.56 10.11
N VAL A 31 1.80 14.51 9.28
CA VAL A 31 0.66 13.96 8.51
C VAL A 31 -0.44 13.52 9.48
N LYS A 32 -0.10 12.78 10.55
CA LYS A 32 -1.05 12.36 11.58
C LYS A 32 -1.78 13.56 12.20
N THR A 33 -1.02 14.57 12.61
CA THR A 33 -1.60 15.79 13.21
C THR A 33 -2.55 16.48 12.22
N LEU A 34 -2.20 16.53 10.93
CA LEU A 34 -3.05 17.12 9.91
C LEU A 34 -4.33 16.30 9.70
N LEU A 35 -4.19 14.97 9.56
CA LEU A 35 -5.34 14.07 9.41
C LEU A 35 -6.30 14.18 10.58
N ASP A 36 -5.80 14.21 11.81
CA ASP A 36 -6.64 14.34 12.99
C ASP A 36 -7.43 15.65 13.00
N ARG A 37 -6.77 16.75 12.65
CA ARG A 37 -7.46 18.06 12.52
C ARG A 37 -8.54 18.04 11.43
N LEU A 38 -8.27 17.42 10.29
CA LEU A 38 -9.25 17.32 9.20
C LEU A 38 -10.43 16.44 9.59
N ARG A 39 -10.17 15.33 10.29
CA ARG A 39 -11.21 14.44 10.83
C ARG A 39 -12.08 15.17 11.86
N ASP A 40 -11.47 15.91 12.79
CA ASP A 40 -12.19 16.71 13.77
C ASP A 40 -13.06 17.77 13.11
N GLN A 41 -12.55 18.46 12.08
CA GLN A 41 -13.30 19.45 11.31
C GLN A 41 -14.48 18.82 10.54
N ALA A 42 -14.33 17.57 10.10
CA ALA A 42 -15.38 16.83 9.41
C ALA A 42 -16.46 16.25 10.36
N GLY A 43 -16.22 16.28 11.67
CA GLY A 43 -17.13 15.74 12.67
C GLY A 43 -16.74 14.37 13.24
N GLY A 44 -15.51 13.93 12.99
CA GLY A 44 -14.94 12.70 13.52
C GLY A 44 -14.47 11.72 12.43
N GLN A 45 -13.84 10.65 12.87
CA GLN A 45 -13.30 9.62 11.95
C GLN A 45 -14.41 8.94 11.12
N ASP A 46 -15.57 8.71 11.71
CA ASP A 46 -16.72 8.08 11.04
C ASP A 46 -17.32 8.94 9.92
N MET A 47 -16.92 10.21 9.83
CA MET A 47 -17.33 11.15 8.80
C MET A 47 -16.29 11.34 7.70
N THR A 48 -15.21 10.56 7.74
CA THR A 48 -14.08 10.66 6.81
C THR A 48 -13.68 9.29 6.31
N LEU A 49 -13.07 9.24 5.14
CA LEU A 49 -12.45 8.05 4.57
C LEU A 49 -11.03 8.41 4.15
N THR A 50 -10.05 7.73 4.74
CA THR A 50 -8.64 7.91 4.40
C THR A 50 -8.21 6.78 3.49
N VAL A 51 -7.87 7.11 2.25
CA VAL A 51 -7.42 6.14 1.24
C VAL A 51 -5.97 6.41 0.87
N ASP A 52 -5.23 5.34 0.57
CA ASP A 52 -3.83 5.40 0.17
C ASP A 52 -3.63 4.69 -1.17
N GLY A 53 -2.88 5.32 -2.06
CA GLY A 53 -2.60 4.84 -3.42
C GLY A 53 -1.45 3.84 -3.51
N GLY A 54 -0.89 3.42 -2.38
CA GLY A 54 0.27 2.56 -2.30
C GLY A 54 1.59 3.34 -2.30
N ASP A 55 2.70 2.59 -2.32
CA ASP A 55 4.07 3.09 -2.20
C ASP A 55 4.37 3.67 -0.80
N LEU A 56 3.67 3.15 0.20
CA LEU A 56 3.77 3.63 1.57
C LEU A 56 4.69 2.76 2.43
N TRP A 57 4.76 1.43 2.17
CA TRP A 57 5.47 0.48 3.02
C TRP A 57 6.95 0.33 2.70
N GLN A 58 7.45 1.00 1.68
CA GLN A 58 8.84 0.91 1.25
C GLN A 58 9.45 2.29 1.00
N GLY A 59 10.77 2.35 0.74
CA GLY A 59 11.49 3.57 0.35
C GLY A 59 12.44 4.12 1.40
N SER A 60 12.52 3.52 2.59
CA SER A 60 13.50 3.88 3.63
C SER A 60 14.39 2.70 4.02
N ALA A 61 15.53 2.98 4.64
CA ALA A 61 16.41 1.92 5.16
C ALA A 61 15.71 1.11 6.26
N THR A 62 14.93 1.77 7.12
CA THR A 62 14.19 1.10 8.19
C THR A 62 13.12 0.19 7.62
N SER A 63 12.35 0.64 6.65
CA SER A 63 11.33 -0.20 6.01
C SER A 63 11.94 -1.41 5.29
N LEU A 64 13.12 -1.25 4.68
CA LEU A 64 13.85 -2.39 4.11
C LEU A 64 14.25 -3.41 5.18
N TRP A 65 14.77 -2.95 6.31
CA TRP A 65 15.22 -3.83 7.40
C TRP A 65 14.06 -4.55 8.10
N THR A 66 12.92 -3.89 8.23
CA THR A 66 11.71 -4.46 8.85
C THR A 66 10.78 -5.15 7.85
N ARG A 67 11.14 -5.17 6.55
CA ARG A 67 10.28 -5.70 5.47
C ARG A 67 8.91 -5.01 5.42
N GLY A 68 8.89 -3.70 5.71
CA GLY A 68 7.69 -2.87 5.66
C GLY A 68 6.85 -2.85 6.95
N VAL A 69 7.16 -3.68 7.94
CA VAL A 69 6.35 -3.80 9.17
C VAL A 69 6.24 -2.46 9.91
N ASP A 70 7.34 -1.69 10.02
CA ASP A 70 7.34 -0.35 10.64
C ASP A 70 6.36 0.61 9.95
N MET A 71 6.25 0.50 8.64
CA MET A 71 5.36 1.34 7.84
C MET A 71 3.91 0.88 7.88
N VAL A 72 3.67 -0.43 8.02
CA VAL A 72 2.33 -0.96 8.31
C VAL A 72 1.83 -0.46 9.66
N GLU A 73 2.69 -0.48 10.68
CA GLU A 73 2.36 0.09 12.00
C GLU A 73 2.07 1.60 11.90
N ALA A 74 2.88 2.35 11.14
CA ALA A 74 2.66 3.76 10.89
C ALA A 74 1.33 4.01 10.15
N SER A 75 0.99 3.19 9.15
CA SER A 75 -0.28 3.24 8.42
C SER A 75 -1.48 3.02 9.36
N ASN A 76 -1.35 2.06 10.27
CA ASN A 76 -2.36 1.79 11.29
C ASN A 76 -2.54 2.96 12.27
N ILE A 77 -1.43 3.63 12.65
CA ILE A 77 -1.47 4.83 13.52
C ILE A 77 -2.08 6.02 12.77
N LEU A 78 -1.80 6.18 11.48
CA LEU A 78 -2.43 7.19 10.64
C LEU A 78 -3.94 6.98 10.51
N GLY A 79 -4.40 5.72 10.65
CA GLY A 79 -5.80 5.34 10.47
C GLY A 79 -6.17 5.36 8.98
N ILE A 80 -5.36 4.69 8.15
CA ILE A 80 -5.69 4.47 6.75
C ILE A 80 -6.77 3.39 6.68
N ASP A 81 -7.90 3.71 6.05
CA ASP A 81 -9.05 2.83 5.96
C ASP A 81 -8.94 1.84 4.79
N VAL A 82 -8.41 2.30 3.66
CA VAL A 82 -8.27 1.48 2.45
C VAL A 82 -6.94 1.80 1.76
N MET A 83 -6.24 0.78 1.30
CA MET A 83 -4.96 0.90 0.60
C MET A 83 -4.92 -0.03 -0.61
N VAL A 84 -4.23 0.39 -1.67
CA VAL A 84 -3.88 -0.45 -2.81
C VAL A 84 -2.36 -0.62 -2.89
N GLY A 85 -1.89 -1.79 -3.32
CA GLY A 85 -0.46 -2.02 -3.50
C GLY A 85 0.12 -1.34 -4.74
N HIS A 86 1.31 -0.76 -4.60
CA HIS A 86 2.13 -0.21 -5.69
C HIS A 86 3.52 -0.85 -5.67
N TRP A 87 4.51 -0.26 -4.98
CA TRP A 87 5.83 -0.86 -4.77
C TRP A 87 5.92 -1.78 -3.54
N GLU A 88 4.84 -1.98 -2.80
CA GLU A 88 4.76 -2.93 -1.69
C GLU A 88 5.14 -4.34 -2.13
N PHE A 89 4.86 -4.67 -3.37
CA PHE A 89 5.17 -5.98 -3.97
C PHE A 89 6.67 -6.27 -4.13
N THR A 90 7.56 -5.29 -3.91
CA THR A 90 9.01 -5.53 -3.82
C THR A 90 9.41 -6.40 -2.64
N TYR A 91 8.53 -6.56 -1.66
CA TYR A 91 8.78 -7.41 -0.50
C TYR A 91 8.45 -8.90 -0.70
N ARG A 92 8.09 -9.35 -1.90
CA ARG A 92 7.67 -10.72 -2.19
C ARG A 92 6.31 -11.08 -1.58
N GLU A 93 5.71 -12.16 -2.10
CA GLU A 93 4.36 -12.59 -1.71
C GLU A 93 4.19 -12.80 -0.20
N ASP A 94 5.07 -13.57 0.42
CA ASP A 94 4.93 -13.92 1.83
C ASP A 94 5.01 -12.72 2.76
N GLU A 95 5.94 -11.82 2.49
CA GLU A 95 6.05 -10.57 3.25
C GLU A 95 4.85 -9.65 3.01
N VAL A 96 4.38 -9.53 1.76
CA VAL A 96 3.17 -8.75 1.44
C VAL A 96 1.96 -9.31 2.16
N LEU A 97 1.72 -10.62 2.11
CA LEU A 97 0.62 -11.27 2.81
C LEU A 97 0.72 -11.08 4.33
N SER A 98 1.94 -11.17 4.88
CA SER A 98 2.18 -10.93 6.29
C SER A 98 1.88 -9.49 6.69
N ASN A 99 2.29 -8.52 5.87
CA ASN A 99 2.02 -7.10 6.08
C ASN A 99 0.53 -6.78 5.96
N VAL A 100 -0.16 -7.36 4.97
CA VAL A 100 -1.62 -7.23 4.82
C VAL A 100 -2.36 -7.74 6.04
N ALA A 101 -1.85 -8.82 6.69
CA ALA A 101 -2.43 -9.32 7.93
C ALA A 101 -2.27 -8.39 9.13
N LEU A 102 -1.21 -7.63 9.17
CA LEU A 102 -0.96 -6.66 10.24
C LEU A 102 -1.69 -5.34 9.97
N PHE A 103 -2.01 -5.04 8.72
CA PHE A 103 -2.73 -3.84 8.34
C PHE A 103 -4.18 -3.90 8.83
N LYS A 104 -4.66 -2.82 9.45
CA LYS A 104 -6.01 -2.76 10.05
C LYS A 104 -7.08 -2.30 9.08
N GLY A 105 -6.69 -1.65 7.98
CA GLY A 105 -7.58 -1.26 6.90
C GLY A 105 -7.77 -2.38 5.88
N ASP A 106 -8.50 -2.08 4.80
CA ASP A 106 -8.65 -3.01 3.67
C ASP A 106 -7.51 -2.80 2.66
N PHE A 107 -6.79 -3.87 2.34
CA PHE A 107 -5.84 -3.89 1.24
C PHE A 107 -6.54 -4.46 0.01
N ILE A 108 -6.64 -3.68 -1.06
CA ILE A 108 -7.44 -4.03 -2.24
C ILE A 108 -6.59 -4.03 -3.52
N GLY A 109 -7.05 -4.78 -4.56
CA GLY A 109 -6.33 -4.85 -5.82
C GLY A 109 -7.09 -5.63 -6.89
N GLN A 110 -7.93 -4.94 -7.69
CA GLN A 110 -8.80 -5.57 -8.69
C GLN A 110 -8.06 -6.24 -9.85
N ASN A 111 -6.79 -5.90 -10.05
CA ASN A 111 -5.96 -6.45 -11.12
C ASN A 111 -4.87 -7.42 -10.61
N VAL A 112 -4.86 -7.75 -9.33
CA VAL A 112 -3.97 -8.77 -8.77
C VAL A 112 -4.73 -10.08 -8.69
N ARG A 113 -4.28 -11.06 -9.49
CA ARG A 113 -4.93 -12.37 -9.59
C ARG A 113 -3.91 -13.48 -9.44
N VAL A 114 -4.38 -14.61 -8.95
CA VAL A 114 -3.60 -15.85 -8.98
C VAL A 114 -3.43 -16.31 -10.43
N LEU A 115 -2.23 -16.75 -10.79
CA LEU A 115 -1.93 -17.30 -12.11
C LEU A 115 -2.69 -18.62 -12.33
N GLU A 116 -3.18 -18.85 -13.56
CA GLU A 116 -3.87 -20.11 -13.90
C GLU A 116 -2.99 -21.34 -13.65
N ASP A 117 -1.70 -21.26 -13.99
CA ASP A 117 -0.77 -22.37 -13.78
C ASP A 117 -0.63 -22.73 -12.29
N SER A 118 -0.73 -21.74 -11.40
CA SER A 118 -0.68 -21.96 -9.95
C SER A 118 -1.99 -22.57 -9.41
N LEU A 119 -3.11 -22.36 -10.09
CA LEU A 119 -4.41 -22.95 -9.73
C LEU A 119 -4.49 -24.46 -10.00
N PHE A 120 -3.66 -24.97 -10.91
CA PHE A 120 -3.63 -26.38 -11.32
C PHE A 120 -2.35 -27.11 -10.85
N GLY A 121 -1.49 -26.42 -10.10
CA GLY A 121 -0.26 -27.01 -9.55
C GLY A 121 -0.52 -27.92 -8.36
N ASP A 122 0.43 -28.80 -8.08
CA ASP A 122 0.38 -29.68 -6.90
C ASP A 122 0.40 -28.88 -5.59
N ASP A 123 0.90 -27.64 -5.63
CA ASP A 123 1.00 -26.73 -4.49
C ASP A 123 -0.26 -25.85 -4.27
N TYR A 124 -1.31 -26.01 -5.10
CA TYR A 124 -2.54 -25.21 -4.98
C TYR A 124 -3.18 -25.23 -3.57
N PRO A 125 -3.27 -26.38 -2.87
CA PRO A 125 -3.80 -26.38 -1.51
C PRO A 125 -3.00 -25.52 -0.54
N ALA A 126 -1.67 -25.51 -0.65
CA ALA A 126 -0.80 -24.67 0.16
C ALA A 126 -0.94 -23.18 -0.20
N LEU A 127 -1.14 -22.87 -1.48
CA LEU A 127 -1.42 -21.53 -1.95
C LEU A 127 -2.73 -20.99 -1.35
N VAL A 128 -3.82 -21.75 -1.41
CA VAL A 128 -5.10 -21.40 -0.82
C VAL A 128 -4.97 -21.19 0.67
N GLU A 129 -4.28 -22.06 1.39
CA GLU A 129 -4.06 -21.93 2.83
C GLU A 129 -3.34 -20.63 3.20
N ARG A 130 -2.40 -20.15 2.38
CA ARG A 130 -1.71 -18.87 2.56
C ARG A 130 -2.65 -17.66 2.51
N PHE A 131 -3.73 -17.74 1.73
CA PHE A 131 -4.74 -16.68 1.57
C PHE A 131 -5.94 -16.87 2.51
N ASP A 132 -6.36 -18.11 2.76
CA ASP A 132 -7.66 -18.47 3.37
C ASP A 132 -7.80 -17.97 4.81
N GLY A 133 -6.72 -17.97 5.56
CA GLY A 133 -6.72 -17.43 6.93
C GLY A 133 -7.10 -15.94 7.03
N ARG A 134 -7.38 -15.26 5.91
CA ARG A 134 -7.62 -13.82 5.80
C ARG A 134 -8.78 -13.45 4.88
N GLY A 135 -9.42 -14.42 4.24
CA GLY A 135 -10.49 -14.16 3.27
C GLY A 135 -10.05 -13.28 2.08
N LEU A 136 -8.78 -13.37 1.69
CA LEU A 136 -8.23 -12.52 0.63
C LEU A 136 -8.48 -13.09 -0.74
N TYR A 137 -8.34 -14.41 -0.90
CA TYR A 137 -8.49 -15.10 -2.17
C TYR A 137 -9.95 -15.42 -2.46
N ASP A 138 -10.38 -15.11 -3.67
CA ASP A 138 -11.70 -15.42 -4.22
C ASP A 138 -11.54 -16.48 -5.32
N GLU A 139 -11.91 -17.71 -5.02
CA GLU A 139 -11.82 -18.85 -5.96
C GLU A 139 -12.68 -18.67 -7.20
N ASP A 140 -13.84 -18.03 -7.07
CA ASP A 140 -14.76 -17.84 -8.20
C ASP A 140 -14.22 -16.87 -9.25
N THR A 141 -13.46 -15.87 -8.80
CA THR A 141 -12.93 -14.81 -9.67
C THR A 141 -11.42 -14.86 -9.86
N GLY A 142 -10.70 -15.62 -9.04
CA GLY A 142 -9.25 -15.72 -9.02
C GLY A 142 -8.53 -14.48 -8.50
N HIS A 143 -9.23 -13.56 -7.82
CA HIS A 143 -8.58 -12.40 -7.21
C HIS A 143 -7.75 -12.79 -5.99
N ALA A 144 -6.50 -12.31 -5.93
CA ALA A 144 -5.64 -12.49 -4.77
C ALA A 144 -6.00 -11.53 -3.62
N PHE A 145 -6.59 -10.39 -3.94
CA PHE A 145 -7.10 -9.40 -2.99
C PHE A 145 -8.49 -8.96 -3.40
N GLN A 146 -9.27 -8.43 -2.46
CA GLN A 146 -10.58 -7.87 -2.78
C GLN A 146 -10.45 -6.81 -3.88
N PRO A 147 -11.25 -6.87 -4.96
CA PRO A 147 -11.15 -5.91 -6.05
C PRO A 147 -11.63 -4.51 -5.66
N TYR A 148 -12.56 -4.44 -4.74
CA TYR A 148 -13.14 -3.21 -4.20
C TYR A 148 -13.71 -3.45 -2.81
N VAL A 149 -13.95 -2.36 -2.09
CA VAL A 149 -14.71 -2.36 -0.85
C VAL A 149 -15.80 -1.29 -0.90
N ILE A 150 -16.85 -1.49 -0.13
CA ILE A 150 -17.93 -0.49 0.04
C ILE A 150 -17.88 -0.02 1.49
N LYS A 151 -17.64 1.26 1.68
CA LYS A 151 -17.67 1.93 2.98
C LYS A 151 -18.94 2.76 3.10
N GLU A 152 -19.49 2.81 4.30
CA GLU A 152 -20.60 3.70 4.60
C GLU A 152 -20.09 4.85 5.46
N ILE A 153 -20.14 6.05 4.91
CA ILE A 153 -19.62 7.27 5.56
C ILE A 153 -20.77 8.30 5.58
N ASN A 154 -21.20 8.69 6.75
CA ASN A 154 -22.28 9.69 6.92
C ASN A 154 -23.56 9.33 6.10
N GLY A 155 -23.92 8.05 6.09
CA GLY A 155 -25.09 7.55 5.33
C GLY A 155 -24.89 7.45 3.81
N ALA A 156 -23.71 7.81 3.30
CA ALA A 156 -23.36 7.63 1.90
C ALA A 156 -22.58 6.32 1.70
N ARG A 157 -22.97 5.53 0.70
CA ARG A 157 -22.23 4.33 0.29
C ARG A 157 -21.16 4.71 -0.73
N ILE A 158 -19.90 4.49 -0.37
CA ILE A 158 -18.72 4.82 -1.18
C ILE A 158 -18.04 3.52 -1.61
N ALA A 159 -17.98 3.26 -2.91
CA ALA A 159 -17.19 2.16 -3.46
C ALA A 159 -15.77 2.65 -3.72
N VAL A 160 -14.77 1.95 -3.17
CA VAL A 160 -13.34 2.17 -3.44
C VAL A 160 -12.84 0.98 -4.23
N VAL A 161 -12.36 1.23 -5.44
CA VAL A 161 -11.79 0.21 -6.34
C VAL A 161 -10.29 0.36 -6.36
N GLY A 162 -9.54 -0.72 -6.09
CA GLY A 162 -8.07 -0.70 -6.07
C GLY A 162 -7.48 -1.13 -7.40
N GLN A 163 -6.61 -0.30 -7.98
CA GLN A 163 -5.83 -0.65 -9.16
C GLN A 163 -4.35 -0.65 -8.78
N ALA A 164 -3.78 -1.83 -8.56
CA ALA A 164 -2.35 -1.99 -8.35
C ALA A 164 -1.55 -1.63 -9.62
N PHE A 165 -0.27 -1.29 -9.47
CA PHE A 165 0.58 -0.95 -10.61
C PHE A 165 0.64 -2.10 -11.63
N PRO A 166 0.10 -1.93 -12.84
CA PRO A 166 -0.10 -3.06 -13.76
C PRO A 166 1.20 -3.59 -14.37
N ARG A 167 2.32 -2.88 -14.21
CA ARG A 167 3.64 -3.31 -14.68
C ARG A 167 4.54 -3.82 -13.56
N THR A 168 3.98 -4.15 -12.40
CA THR A 168 4.71 -4.72 -11.25
C THR A 168 5.54 -5.93 -11.66
N ALA A 169 4.99 -6.84 -12.46
CA ALA A 169 5.71 -8.02 -12.96
C ALA A 169 6.84 -7.69 -13.97
N ASN A 170 6.86 -6.49 -14.55
CA ASN A 170 7.94 -6.04 -15.41
C ASN A 170 9.05 -5.33 -14.62
N ALA A 171 8.70 -4.73 -13.49
CA ALA A 171 9.59 -3.92 -12.66
C ALA A 171 10.35 -4.76 -11.62
N ASN A 172 9.90 -5.97 -11.35
CA ASN A 172 10.44 -6.84 -10.32
C ASN A 172 10.78 -8.23 -10.88
N PRO A 173 11.72 -8.98 -10.27
CA PRO A 173 11.97 -10.38 -10.60
C PRO A 173 10.70 -11.23 -10.47
N LYS A 174 10.50 -12.17 -11.40
CA LYS A 174 9.31 -13.05 -11.40
C LYS A 174 9.19 -13.90 -10.14
N GLU A 175 10.29 -14.28 -9.56
CA GLU A 175 10.37 -15.05 -8.30
C GLU A 175 9.87 -14.28 -7.06
N PHE A 176 9.57 -12.99 -7.19
CA PHE A 176 8.97 -12.22 -6.09
C PHE A 176 7.48 -12.53 -5.93
N PHE A 177 6.81 -12.82 -7.03
CA PHE A 177 5.39 -13.21 -7.03
C PHE A 177 5.16 -14.31 -8.07
N PRO A 178 5.60 -15.53 -7.73
CA PRO A 178 5.50 -16.66 -8.63
C PRO A 178 4.05 -17.00 -8.97
N ASP A 179 3.13 -16.71 -8.07
CA ASP A 179 1.72 -17.10 -8.13
C ASP A 179 0.78 -15.97 -8.58
N TRP A 180 1.29 -14.72 -8.74
CA TRP A 180 0.43 -13.58 -9.03
C TRP A 180 0.63 -12.97 -10.42
N SER A 181 -0.46 -12.47 -10.98
CA SER A 181 -0.48 -11.63 -12.18
C SER A 181 -0.99 -10.23 -11.88
N PHE A 182 -0.48 -9.24 -12.63
CA PHE A 182 -0.80 -7.82 -12.53
C PHE A 182 -1.21 -7.32 -13.91
N GLY A 183 -2.43 -7.56 -14.33
CA GLY A 183 -2.92 -7.11 -15.63
C GLY A 183 -3.71 -5.81 -15.57
N LEU A 184 -3.90 -5.16 -16.73
CA LEU A 184 -4.98 -4.21 -16.92
C LEU A 184 -6.27 -4.99 -17.14
N ARG A 185 -7.32 -4.62 -16.43
CA ARG A 185 -8.65 -5.26 -16.52
C ARG A 185 -9.71 -4.19 -16.73
#